data_0d5c2c7f5cd4f4a6e54c18e737f99081
#
_entry.id   0d5c2c7f5cd4f4a6e54c18e737f99081
#
_cell.length_a   1.000
_cell.length_b   1.000
_cell.length_c   1.000
_cell.angle_alpha   90.00
_cell.angle_beta   90.00
_cell.angle_gamma   90.00
#
_symmetry.space_group_name_H-M   'P 1'
#
loop_
_entity.id
_entity.type
_entity.pdbx_description
1 polymer ?
#
loop_
_entity_poly.entity_id
_entity_poly.type
_entity_poly.pdbx_seq_one_letter_code
_entity_poly.pdbx_strand_id
1 'polypeptide(L)'
;MSIRIGLTGWGDHPSLYSSQSKTKEKLSEYASHFPVVEVDTAFYAIQPQSHYEKWIQQTPQAFSFVIKAFSGLTGHDREKRTVQEARELMKAYEESIQPVVEQGKLNAILFQFPPWFDVNKQHIQKLRLIREWLKDYPLALEFRNQTWFQPAYIEQTLSFMKEHEWIHTICDEPQAGMGSVPRVLETTHPSKTLVRFHGRNTHGWNKNGRSDWRSVRFLYNYNEEELQEWASRIEEIKERTPEITLLFNNNSGGDAAHNAKQLQQLLNITYEDLNPRQMDLFQF
;
A
#
# COMPACT_ATOMS: atom_id res chain seq x y z
N MET A 1 -16.88 8.22 -8.99
CA MET A 1 -16.13 6.99 -8.71
C MET A 1 -14.69 7.16 -9.16
N SER A 2 -13.69 6.79 -8.35
CA SER A 2 -12.30 7.00 -8.71
C SER A 2 -11.47 5.72 -8.50
N ILE A 3 -10.64 5.39 -9.51
CA ILE A 3 -9.62 4.37 -9.42
C ILE A 3 -8.26 5.08 -9.49
N ARG A 4 -7.41 4.85 -8.50
CA ARG A 4 -6.06 5.42 -8.43
C ARG A 4 -5.04 4.29 -8.52
N ILE A 5 -4.16 4.35 -9.50
CA ILE A 5 -3.07 3.39 -9.67
C ILE A 5 -1.76 4.06 -9.27
N GLY A 6 -0.94 3.36 -8.52
CA GLY A 6 0.37 3.83 -8.09
C GLY A 6 1.29 2.68 -7.71
N LEU A 7 2.43 3.03 -7.13
CA LEU A 7 3.50 2.09 -6.81
C LEU A 7 3.90 2.20 -5.33
N THR A 8 4.60 1.20 -4.84
CA THR A 8 5.25 1.25 -3.53
C THR A 8 6.58 2.00 -3.67
N GLY A 9 6.65 3.19 -3.05
CA GLY A 9 7.77 4.11 -3.20
C GLY A 9 7.87 4.76 -4.58
N TRP A 10 8.82 5.65 -4.72
CA TRP A 10 9.12 6.35 -5.98
C TRP A 10 10.60 6.28 -6.37
N GLY A 11 11.45 5.60 -5.58
CA GLY A 11 12.90 5.53 -5.83
C GLY A 11 13.32 4.52 -6.89
N ASP A 12 12.65 3.38 -6.95
CA ASP A 12 13.13 2.14 -7.57
C ASP A 12 12.45 1.81 -8.90
N HIS A 13 12.07 2.85 -9.67
CA HIS A 13 11.36 2.70 -10.93
C HIS A 13 12.10 3.44 -12.07
N PRO A 14 13.24 2.92 -12.53
CA PRO A 14 14.12 3.61 -13.48
C PRO A 14 13.41 3.98 -14.80
N SER A 15 12.42 3.23 -15.22
CA SER A 15 11.64 3.49 -16.43
C SER A 15 10.74 4.73 -16.37
N LEU A 16 10.56 5.33 -15.19
CA LEU A 16 9.78 6.56 -15.01
C LEU A 16 10.63 7.83 -15.13
N TYR A 17 11.95 7.72 -15.04
CA TYR A 17 12.85 8.86 -14.86
C TYR A 17 13.74 9.05 -16.07
N SER A 18 14.06 10.32 -16.37
CA SER A 18 15.08 10.63 -17.34
C SER A 18 16.48 10.26 -16.79
N SER A 19 17.46 10.05 -17.67
CA SER A 19 18.86 9.80 -17.27
C SER A 19 19.50 10.95 -16.49
N GLN A 20 18.89 12.13 -16.53
CA GLN A 20 19.37 13.35 -15.85
C GLN A 20 18.63 13.62 -14.53
N SER A 21 17.61 12.84 -14.19
CA SER A 21 16.79 13.03 -12.99
C SER A 21 17.58 12.95 -11.71
N LYS A 22 17.51 14.00 -10.91
CA LYS A 22 18.15 14.00 -9.59
C LYS A 22 17.22 13.32 -8.57
N THR A 23 17.81 12.66 -7.58
CA THR A 23 17.05 11.96 -6.52
C THR A 23 15.96 12.84 -5.87
N LYS A 24 16.23 14.12 -5.68
CA LYS A 24 15.28 15.08 -5.10
C LYS A 24 14.11 15.45 -6.00
N GLU A 25 14.19 15.18 -7.29
CA GLU A 25 13.18 15.51 -8.31
C GLU A 25 12.29 14.30 -8.66
N LYS A 26 12.72 13.09 -8.25
CA LYS A 26 12.03 11.83 -8.58
C LYS A 26 10.55 11.80 -8.19
N LEU A 27 10.16 12.37 -7.05
CA LEU A 27 8.75 12.39 -6.66
C LEU A 27 7.93 13.29 -7.58
N SER A 28 8.46 14.42 -8.00
CA SER A 28 7.79 15.30 -8.95
C SER A 28 7.61 14.65 -10.33
N GLU A 29 8.62 13.93 -10.81
CA GLU A 29 8.52 13.14 -12.04
C GLU A 29 7.55 11.96 -11.87
N TYR A 30 7.62 11.22 -10.76
CA TYR A 30 6.66 10.16 -10.43
C TYR A 30 5.20 10.66 -10.50
N ALA A 31 4.94 11.84 -9.92
CA ALA A 31 3.62 12.47 -9.90
C ALA A 31 3.14 12.94 -11.27
N SER A 32 3.98 12.89 -12.31
CA SER A 32 3.56 13.06 -13.71
C SER A 32 3.05 11.76 -14.36
N HIS A 33 3.20 10.63 -13.67
CA HIS A 33 2.78 9.32 -14.18
C HIS A 33 1.61 8.73 -13.41
N PHE A 34 1.55 8.92 -12.08
CA PHE A 34 0.59 8.31 -11.19
C PHE A 34 0.03 9.29 -10.16
N PRO A 35 -1.27 9.18 -9.77
CA PRO A 35 -1.93 10.10 -8.83
C PRO A 35 -1.77 9.71 -7.37
N VAL A 36 -1.13 8.60 -7.06
CA VAL A 36 -0.97 8.07 -5.70
C VAL A 36 0.36 7.33 -5.55
N VAL A 37 0.93 7.37 -4.34
CA VAL A 37 2.12 6.58 -3.99
C VAL A 37 2.00 6.02 -2.58
N GLU A 38 2.59 4.84 -2.33
CA GLU A 38 2.79 4.33 -0.98
C GLU A 38 4.12 4.84 -0.42
N VAL A 39 4.08 5.44 0.77
CA VAL A 39 5.26 5.92 1.50
C VAL A 39 5.79 4.79 2.39
N ASP A 40 6.67 3.95 1.83
CA ASP A 40 7.25 2.80 2.53
C ASP A 40 8.34 3.20 3.54
N THR A 41 9.00 4.34 3.36
CA THR A 41 10.02 4.84 4.30
C THR A 41 9.48 5.12 5.70
N ALA A 42 8.19 5.44 5.83
CA ALA A 42 7.53 5.63 7.12
C ALA A 42 7.47 4.35 7.96
N PHE A 43 7.57 3.17 7.35
CA PHE A 43 7.66 1.90 8.04
C PHE A 43 8.94 1.75 8.87
N TYR A 44 10.07 2.27 8.38
CA TYR A 44 11.37 2.12 9.02
C TYR A 44 11.65 3.16 10.10
N ALA A 45 11.06 4.34 10.00
CA ALA A 45 11.18 5.41 10.98
C ALA A 45 9.98 6.36 10.90
N ILE A 46 9.59 6.94 12.03
CA ILE A 46 8.65 8.06 12.08
C ILE A 46 9.35 9.26 11.42
N GLN A 47 8.83 9.68 10.27
CA GLN A 47 9.45 10.73 9.45
C GLN A 47 9.20 12.11 10.08
N PRO A 48 10.15 13.06 9.99
CA PRO A 48 9.87 14.45 10.38
C PRO A 48 8.81 15.07 9.47
N GLN A 49 7.96 15.95 10.01
CA GLN A 49 6.93 16.68 9.25
C GLN A 49 7.49 17.37 8.02
N SER A 50 8.71 17.94 8.12
CA SER A 50 9.38 18.62 7.02
C SER A 50 9.63 17.74 5.78
N HIS A 51 9.66 16.40 5.92
CA HIS A 51 9.72 15.51 4.78
C HIS A 51 8.38 15.47 4.04
N TYR A 52 7.28 15.35 4.78
CA TYR A 52 5.93 15.38 4.20
C TYR A 52 5.62 16.72 3.54
N GLU A 53 5.99 17.83 4.17
CA GLU A 53 5.85 19.18 3.59
C GLU A 53 6.55 19.30 2.22
N LYS A 54 7.78 18.78 2.12
CA LYS A 54 8.53 18.74 0.84
C LYS A 54 7.84 17.85 -0.20
N TRP A 55 7.32 16.70 0.19
CA TRP A 55 6.62 15.79 -0.72
C TRP A 55 5.29 16.39 -1.22
N ILE A 56 4.57 17.07 -0.34
CA ILE A 56 3.36 17.81 -0.69
C ILE A 56 3.66 18.89 -1.76
N GLN A 57 4.74 19.65 -1.58
CA GLN A 57 5.16 20.69 -2.53
C GLN A 57 5.57 20.14 -3.91
N GLN A 58 6.02 18.90 -3.99
CA GLN A 58 6.44 18.24 -5.22
C GLN A 58 5.29 17.59 -6.01
N THR A 59 4.10 17.56 -5.44
CA THR A 59 2.96 16.81 -5.99
C THR A 59 1.76 17.71 -6.24
N PRO A 60 0.96 17.47 -7.29
CA PRO A 60 -0.23 18.28 -7.57
C PRO A 60 -1.30 18.11 -6.48
N GLN A 61 -2.28 19.01 -6.42
CA GLN A 61 -3.31 18.98 -5.36
C GLN A 61 -4.11 17.68 -5.34
N ALA A 62 -4.39 17.08 -6.49
CA ALA A 62 -5.13 15.82 -6.60
C ALA A 62 -4.31 14.58 -6.21
N PHE A 63 -3.01 14.73 -5.99
CA PHE A 63 -2.13 13.63 -5.60
C PHE A 63 -2.35 13.19 -4.15
N SER A 64 -2.29 11.90 -3.90
CA SER A 64 -2.50 11.34 -2.56
C SER A 64 -1.42 10.35 -2.14
N PHE A 65 -1.30 10.16 -0.84
CA PHE A 65 -0.33 9.26 -0.20
C PHE A 65 -1.04 8.15 0.56
N VAL A 66 -0.64 6.91 0.35
CA VAL A 66 -0.85 5.81 1.30
C VAL A 66 0.37 5.75 2.19
N ILE A 67 0.23 6.02 3.47
CA ILE A 67 1.36 6.06 4.39
C ILE A 67 1.42 4.79 5.20
N LYS A 68 2.53 4.06 5.09
CA LYS A 68 2.70 2.82 5.85
C LYS A 68 2.94 3.11 7.32
N ALA A 69 2.22 2.42 8.20
CA ALA A 69 2.39 2.56 9.64
C ALA A 69 3.80 2.12 10.06
N PHE A 70 4.40 2.85 11.01
CA PHE A 70 5.72 2.55 11.55
C PHE A 70 5.78 1.11 12.11
N SER A 71 6.89 0.42 11.87
CA SER A 71 7.09 -0.99 12.25
C SER A 71 6.86 -1.29 13.73
N GLY A 72 7.17 -0.34 14.61
CA GLY A 72 6.91 -0.41 16.04
C GLY A 72 5.43 -0.45 16.41
N LEU A 73 4.55 0.15 15.61
CA LEU A 73 3.09 0.12 15.81
C LEU A 73 2.50 -1.22 15.42
N THR A 74 3.07 -1.89 14.43
CA THR A 74 2.60 -3.18 13.91
C THR A 74 3.26 -4.39 14.58
N GLY A 75 4.33 -4.16 15.39
CA GLY A 75 5.03 -5.21 16.13
C GLY A 75 6.06 -5.99 15.31
N HIS A 76 6.57 -5.41 14.23
CA HIS A 76 7.66 -6.00 13.44
C HIS A 76 8.99 -5.97 14.19
N ASP A 77 9.20 -5.00 15.08
CA ASP A 77 10.39 -4.88 15.94
C ASP A 77 10.41 -5.88 17.10
N ARG A 78 9.27 -6.56 17.38
CA ARG A 78 9.07 -7.51 18.46
C ARG A 78 9.29 -6.94 19.87
N GLU A 79 9.32 -5.63 20.01
CA GLU A 79 9.43 -5.00 21.31
C GLU A 79 8.11 -5.11 22.07
N LYS A 80 8.23 -5.41 23.36
CA LYS A 80 7.08 -5.40 24.28
C LYS A 80 6.88 -3.99 24.78
N ARG A 81 5.71 -3.43 24.49
CA ARG A 81 5.31 -2.10 24.95
C ARG A 81 4.08 -2.21 25.83
N THR A 82 4.03 -1.40 26.86
CA THR A 82 2.79 -1.12 27.60
C THR A 82 1.80 -0.40 26.69
N VAL A 83 0.53 -0.36 27.08
CA VAL A 83 -0.50 0.38 26.36
C VAL A 83 -0.15 1.87 26.26
N GLN A 84 0.42 2.44 27.35
CA GLN A 84 0.84 3.83 27.39
C GLN A 84 1.97 4.12 26.40
N GLU A 85 3.03 3.33 26.38
CA GLU A 85 4.14 3.47 25.42
C GLU A 85 3.68 3.31 23.97
N ALA A 86 2.77 2.35 23.71
CA ALA A 86 2.18 2.19 22.39
C ALA A 86 1.33 3.41 21.97
N ARG A 87 0.61 4.03 22.92
CA ARG A 87 -0.18 5.24 22.67
C ARG A 87 0.72 6.45 22.38
N GLU A 88 1.80 6.62 23.13
CA GLU A 88 2.78 7.68 22.89
C GLU A 88 3.45 7.56 21.53
N LEU A 89 3.84 6.33 21.17
CA LEU A 89 4.39 6.04 19.84
C LEU A 89 3.39 6.33 18.73
N MET A 90 2.11 5.98 18.93
CA MET A 90 1.03 6.26 17.98
C MET A 90 0.85 7.77 17.81
N LYS A 91 0.86 8.52 18.91
CA LYS A 91 0.74 9.98 18.89
C LYS A 91 1.89 10.63 18.12
N ALA A 92 3.13 10.20 18.34
CA ALA A 92 4.28 10.69 17.60
C ALA A 92 4.17 10.40 16.08
N TYR A 93 3.65 9.21 15.70
CA TYR A 93 3.37 8.89 14.31
C TYR A 93 2.24 9.76 13.74
N GLU A 94 1.15 9.94 14.47
CA GLU A 94 0.02 10.79 14.09
C GLU A 94 0.47 12.24 13.85
N GLU A 95 1.24 12.82 14.79
CA GLU A 95 1.83 14.14 14.65
C GLU A 95 2.71 14.25 13.40
N SER A 96 3.50 13.21 13.12
CA SER A 96 4.40 13.16 11.97
C SER A 96 3.68 13.34 10.62
N ILE A 97 2.50 12.75 10.45
CA ILE A 97 1.75 12.75 9.19
C ILE A 97 0.79 13.93 9.03
N GLN A 98 0.65 14.79 10.04
CA GLN A 98 -0.31 15.92 10.03
C GLN A 98 -0.25 16.80 8.79
N PRO A 99 0.92 17.16 8.23
CA PRO A 99 0.96 17.95 7.00
C PRO A 99 0.19 17.33 5.83
N VAL A 100 0.23 15.99 5.69
CA VAL A 100 -0.50 15.28 4.64
C VAL A 100 -2.00 15.29 4.89
N VAL A 101 -2.40 15.16 6.16
CA VAL A 101 -3.81 15.18 6.59
C VAL A 101 -4.41 16.57 6.34
N GLU A 102 -3.75 17.62 6.80
CA GLU A 102 -4.20 19.02 6.67
C GLU A 102 -4.35 19.46 5.21
N GLN A 103 -3.51 18.94 4.33
CA GLN A 103 -3.60 19.20 2.89
C GLN A 103 -4.61 18.31 2.14
N GLY A 104 -5.33 17.42 2.87
CA GLY A 104 -6.30 16.51 2.26
C GLY A 104 -5.69 15.48 1.32
N LYS A 105 -4.39 15.18 1.48
CA LYS A 105 -3.65 14.26 0.61
C LYS A 105 -3.49 12.86 1.20
N LEU A 106 -4.03 12.57 2.38
CA LEU A 106 -4.00 11.23 2.96
C LEU A 106 -5.04 10.34 2.28
N ASN A 107 -4.58 9.33 1.53
CA ASN A 107 -5.45 8.29 0.98
C ASN A 107 -5.83 7.26 2.05
N ALA A 108 -4.82 6.68 2.70
CA ALA A 108 -4.98 5.75 3.82
C ALA A 108 -3.69 5.63 4.65
N ILE A 109 -3.82 5.20 5.91
CA ILE A 109 -2.71 4.67 6.70
C ILE A 109 -2.72 3.16 6.59
N LEU A 110 -1.66 2.56 6.05
CA LEU A 110 -1.55 1.13 5.82
C LEU A 110 -0.92 0.43 7.03
N PHE A 111 -1.72 -0.27 7.81
CA PHE A 111 -1.29 -1.20 8.85
C PHE A 111 -1.06 -2.59 8.27
N GLN A 112 0.15 -2.86 7.80
CA GLN A 112 0.57 -4.20 7.42
C GLN A 112 1.12 -4.92 8.64
N PHE A 113 0.48 -6.01 9.08
CA PHE A 113 0.93 -6.81 10.21
C PHE A 113 1.87 -7.95 9.78
N PRO A 114 2.82 -8.36 10.66
CA PRO A 114 3.79 -9.40 10.33
C PRO A 114 3.18 -10.81 10.27
N PRO A 115 3.90 -11.81 9.68
CA PRO A 115 3.43 -13.19 9.57
C PRO A 115 3.13 -13.90 10.90
N TRP A 116 3.64 -13.40 12.02
CA TRP A 116 3.34 -13.94 13.37
C TRP A 116 2.16 -13.25 14.06
N PHE A 117 1.48 -12.33 13.37
CA PHE A 117 0.25 -11.70 13.83
C PHE A 117 -0.95 -12.57 13.42
N ASP A 118 -1.16 -13.67 14.15
CA ASP A 118 -2.24 -14.62 13.93
C ASP A 118 -3.58 -14.16 14.54
N VAL A 119 -4.67 -14.88 14.23
CA VAL A 119 -5.98 -14.60 14.83
C VAL A 119 -6.02 -15.09 16.28
N ASN A 120 -6.01 -14.15 17.22
CA ASN A 120 -6.18 -14.41 18.66
C ASN A 120 -6.78 -13.19 19.37
N LYS A 121 -7.20 -13.36 20.64
CA LYS A 121 -7.86 -12.30 21.43
C LYS A 121 -6.99 -11.07 21.62
N GLN A 122 -5.68 -11.24 21.84
CA GLN A 122 -4.74 -10.13 22.07
C GLN A 122 -4.56 -9.29 20.82
N HIS A 123 -4.43 -9.92 19.66
CA HIS A 123 -4.29 -9.25 18.37
C HIS A 123 -5.58 -8.53 17.97
N ILE A 124 -6.75 -9.14 18.19
CA ILE A 124 -8.04 -8.46 17.97
C ILE A 124 -8.17 -7.22 18.87
N GLN A 125 -7.79 -7.32 20.15
CA GLN A 125 -7.81 -6.17 21.06
C GLN A 125 -6.85 -5.07 20.60
N LYS A 126 -5.66 -5.43 20.09
CA LYS A 126 -4.72 -4.46 19.50
C LYS A 126 -5.35 -3.72 18.31
N LEU A 127 -6.04 -4.42 17.42
CA LEU A 127 -6.74 -3.78 16.29
C LEU A 127 -7.83 -2.81 16.75
N ARG A 128 -8.60 -3.16 17.79
CA ARG A 128 -9.62 -2.28 18.39
C ARG A 128 -9.00 -1.02 18.96
N LEU A 129 -7.91 -1.13 19.72
CA LEU A 129 -7.20 0.02 20.29
C LEU A 129 -6.64 0.94 19.21
N ILE A 130 -6.03 0.39 18.16
CA ILE A 130 -5.53 1.20 17.04
C ILE A 130 -6.69 1.95 16.37
N ARG A 131 -7.81 1.28 16.12
CA ARG A 131 -8.99 1.90 15.50
C ARG A 131 -9.59 3.00 16.37
N GLU A 132 -9.65 2.79 17.70
CA GLU A 132 -10.10 3.79 18.65
C GLU A 132 -9.20 5.02 18.68
N TRP A 133 -7.88 4.81 18.68
CA TRP A 133 -6.91 5.91 18.72
C TRP A 133 -6.86 6.73 17.43
N LEU A 134 -7.13 6.12 16.30
CA LEU A 134 -7.09 6.73 14.97
C LEU A 134 -8.47 6.71 14.30
N LYS A 135 -9.55 6.94 15.09
CA LYS A 135 -10.94 6.83 14.62
C LYS A 135 -11.28 7.73 13.41
N ASP A 136 -10.61 8.86 13.29
CA ASP A 136 -10.89 9.89 12.28
C ASP A 136 -10.07 9.68 10.98
N TYR A 137 -9.24 8.63 10.93
CA TYR A 137 -8.37 8.34 9.79
C TYR A 137 -8.86 7.15 8.96
N PRO A 138 -8.66 7.17 7.63
CA PRO A 138 -8.85 5.99 6.79
C PRO A 138 -7.73 4.98 7.06
N LEU A 139 -8.06 3.86 7.70
CA LEU A 139 -7.10 2.82 8.06
C LEU A 139 -7.23 1.60 7.16
N ALA A 140 -6.17 1.27 6.43
CA ALA A 140 -6.07 0.04 5.65
C ALA A 140 -5.38 -1.06 6.47
N LEU A 141 -5.94 -2.27 6.43
CA LEU A 141 -5.48 -3.42 7.19
C LEU A 141 -5.00 -4.52 6.24
N GLU A 142 -3.73 -4.86 6.33
CA GLU A 142 -3.11 -5.95 5.60
C GLU A 142 -2.58 -7.01 6.55
N PHE A 143 -3.11 -8.22 6.44
CA PHE A 143 -2.59 -9.38 7.15
C PHE A 143 -1.53 -10.10 6.32
N ARG A 144 -0.56 -10.70 7.03
CA ARG A 144 0.49 -11.58 6.49
C ARG A 144 0.48 -12.94 7.16
N ASN A 145 -0.66 -13.30 7.77
CA ASN A 145 -0.89 -14.60 8.37
C ASN A 145 -2.25 -15.12 7.90
N GLN A 146 -2.26 -16.30 7.28
CA GLN A 146 -3.47 -16.85 6.68
C GLN A 146 -4.55 -17.27 7.69
N THR A 147 -4.23 -17.35 9.01
CA THR A 147 -5.23 -17.73 10.03
C THR A 147 -6.44 -16.80 10.04
N TRP A 148 -6.26 -15.52 9.71
CA TRP A 148 -7.35 -14.55 9.60
C TRP A 148 -8.38 -14.90 8.53
N PHE A 149 -7.98 -15.64 7.50
CA PHE A 149 -8.80 -16.00 6.35
C PHE A 149 -9.08 -17.51 6.24
N GLN A 150 -8.79 -18.28 7.30
CA GLN A 150 -9.20 -19.68 7.35
C GLN A 150 -10.73 -19.80 7.43
N PRO A 151 -11.34 -20.89 6.93
CA PRO A 151 -12.80 -21.08 6.92
C PRO A 151 -13.47 -20.87 8.28
N ALA A 152 -12.77 -21.17 9.38
CA ALA A 152 -13.28 -20.99 10.74
C ALA A 152 -13.35 -19.50 11.18
N TYR A 153 -12.61 -18.58 10.52
CA TYR A 153 -12.44 -17.20 11.00
C TYR A 153 -12.76 -16.13 9.96
N ILE A 154 -12.82 -16.46 8.67
CA ILE A 154 -12.93 -15.47 7.60
C ILE A 154 -14.17 -14.59 7.72
N GLU A 155 -15.33 -15.17 8.05
CA GLU A 155 -16.59 -14.41 8.20
C GLU A 155 -16.51 -13.42 9.36
N GLN A 156 -15.96 -13.86 10.51
CA GLN A 156 -15.79 -13.01 11.68
C GLN A 156 -14.73 -11.92 11.42
N THR A 157 -13.66 -12.23 10.69
CA THR A 157 -12.63 -11.26 10.30
C THR A 157 -13.22 -10.16 9.43
N LEU A 158 -13.95 -10.52 8.38
CA LEU A 158 -14.58 -9.55 7.49
C LEU A 158 -15.68 -8.73 8.18
N SER A 159 -16.49 -9.37 9.04
CA SER A 159 -17.49 -8.69 9.85
C SER A 159 -16.86 -7.68 10.81
N PHE A 160 -15.76 -8.07 11.49
CA PHE A 160 -14.99 -7.18 12.34
C PHE A 160 -14.43 -5.98 11.57
N MET A 161 -13.88 -6.21 10.37
CA MET A 161 -13.36 -5.13 9.53
C MET A 161 -14.47 -4.18 9.08
N LYS A 162 -15.64 -4.69 8.72
CA LYS A 162 -16.84 -3.89 8.37
C LYS A 162 -17.35 -3.07 9.55
N GLU A 163 -17.52 -3.68 10.72
CA GLU A 163 -18.00 -3.02 11.94
C GLU A 163 -17.10 -1.87 12.38
N HIS A 164 -15.79 -2.04 12.21
CA HIS A 164 -14.78 -1.06 12.61
C HIS A 164 -14.25 -0.20 11.45
N GLU A 165 -14.88 -0.25 10.30
CA GLU A 165 -14.50 0.54 9.11
C GLU A 165 -13.02 0.45 8.74
N TRP A 166 -12.43 -0.76 8.86
CA TRP A 166 -11.12 -1.01 8.31
C TRP A 166 -11.21 -1.20 6.78
N ILE A 167 -10.34 -0.54 6.04
CA ILE A 167 -10.18 -0.79 4.60
C ILE A 167 -9.46 -2.13 4.45
N HIS A 168 -10.14 -3.14 3.91
CA HIS A 168 -9.49 -4.40 3.58
C HIS A 168 -8.44 -4.17 2.49
N THR A 169 -7.21 -4.65 2.73
CA THR A 169 -6.17 -4.69 1.71
C THR A 169 -6.22 -6.03 1.00
N ILE A 170 -6.70 -6.03 -0.22
CA ILE A 170 -6.74 -7.22 -1.08
C ILE A 170 -5.32 -7.44 -1.61
N CYS A 171 -4.69 -8.56 -1.26
CA CYS A 171 -3.33 -8.87 -1.70
C CYS A 171 -3.35 -9.84 -2.86
N ASP A 172 -2.60 -9.51 -3.93
CA ASP A 172 -2.18 -10.50 -4.93
C ASP A 172 -0.75 -10.92 -4.64
N GLU A 173 -0.63 -12.12 -4.09
CA GLU A 173 0.64 -12.68 -3.63
C GLU A 173 0.69 -14.19 -3.81
N PRO A 174 1.90 -14.81 -3.82
CA PRO A 174 2.02 -16.25 -3.96
C PRO A 174 1.38 -16.98 -2.78
N GLN A 175 0.74 -18.12 -3.03
CA GLN A 175 0.23 -18.98 -1.98
C GLN A 175 1.36 -19.89 -1.48
N ALA A 176 2.22 -19.36 -0.58
CA ALA A 176 3.48 -19.97 -0.15
C ALA A 176 3.53 -20.27 1.36
N GLY A 177 2.42 -20.78 1.91
CA GLY A 177 2.32 -21.21 3.31
C GLY A 177 1.75 -20.13 4.23
N MET A 178 1.97 -20.29 5.55
CA MET A 178 1.33 -19.50 6.61
C MET A 178 1.57 -17.97 6.52
N GLY A 179 2.67 -17.54 5.90
CA GLY A 179 3.02 -16.13 5.69
C GLY A 179 2.42 -15.51 4.43
N SER A 180 1.49 -16.20 3.78
CA SER A 180 0.72 -15.72 2.64
C SER A 180 -0.76 -15.72 2.97
N VAL A 181 -1.51 -14.79 2.39
CA VAL A 181 -2.97 -14.73 2.57
C VAL A 181 -3.67 -15.04 1.25
N PRO A 182 -4.86 -15.67 1.30
CA PRO A 182 -5.65 -15.89 0.10
C PRO A 182 -6.15 -14.55 -0.45
N ARG A 183 -6.43 -14.53 -1.76
CA ARG A 183 -7.06 -13.38 -2.41
C ARG A 183 -8.55 -13.32 -2.03
N VAL A 184 -8.90 -12.42 -1.12
CA VAL A 184 -10.27 -12.23 -0.66
C VAL A 184 -10.79 -10.93 -1.28
N LEU A 185 -11.72 -11.04 -2.26
CA LEU A 185 -12.24 -9.91 -3.03
C LEU A 185 -13.43 -9.22 -2.32
N GLU A 186 -13.33 -9.01 -1.00
CA GLU A 186 -14.35 -8.34 -0.21
C GLU A 186 -14.01 -6.88 0.08
N THR A 187 -15.04 -6.02 0.03
CA THR A 187 -14.94 -4.62 0.45
C THR A 187 -15.51 -4.49 1.86
N THR A 188 -14.76 -3.86 2.75
CA THR A 188 -15.14 -3.76 4.19
C THR A 188 -15.34 -2.33 4.67
N HIS A 189 -14.86 -1.35 3.92
CA HIS A 189 -15.04 0.07 4.22
C HIS A 189 -16.09 0.68 3.27
N PRO A 190 -16.96 1.60 3.75
CA PRO A 190 -18.08 2.11 2.96
C PRO A 190 -17.67 2.88 1.69
N SER A 191 -16.45 3.43 1.65
CA SER A 191 -16.02 4.29 0.54
C SER A 191 -14.69 3.92 -0.10
N LYS A 192 -13.86 3.04 0.50
CA LYS A 192 -12.49 2.80 0.04
C LYS A 192 -12.14 1.31 0.00
N THR A 193 -11.35 0.94 -0.99
CA THR A 193 -10.71 -0.38 -1.09
C THR A 193 -9.27 -0.21 -1.54
N LEU A 194 -8.37 -0.99 -0.97
CA LEU A 194 -6.96 -1.03 -1.33
C LEU A 194 -6.62 -2.40 -1.93
N VAL A 195 -5.91 -2.41 -3.05
CA VAL A 195 -5.36 -3.63 -3.66
C VAL A 195 -3.85 -3.48 -3.76
N ARG A 196 -3.11 -4.52 -3.34
CA ARG A 196 -1.64 -4.52 -3.43
C ARG A 196 -1.15 -5.72 -4.23
N PHE A 197 -0.39 -5.44 -5.28
CA PHE A 197 0.19 -6.40 -6.20
C PHE A 197 1.63 -6.72 -5.78
N HIS A 198 1.82 -7.83 -5.07
CA HIS A 198 3.14 -8.26 -4.57
C HIS A 198 3.90 -9.15 -5.54
N GLY A 199 3.26 -9.51 -6.67
CA GLY A 199 3.75 -10.55 -7.56
C GLY A 199 3.41 -11.96 -7.08
N ARG A 200 3.62 -12.95 -7.95
CA ARG A 200 3.26 -14.36 -7.67
C ARG A 200 4.49 -15.28 -7.63
N ASN A 201 5.66 -14.75 -7.24
CA ASN A 201 6.92 -15.48 -7.15
C ASN A 201 6.94 -16.39 -5.92
N THR A 202 6.50 -17.64 -6.05
CA THR A 202 6.50 -18.64 -4.98
C THR A 202 7.90 -18.98 -4.48
N HIS A 203 8.89 -19.02 -5.37
CA HIS A 203 10.28 -19.38 -5.03
C HIS A 203 10.99 -18.30 -4.22
N GLY A 204 10.66 -17.03 -4.46
CA GLY A 204 11.24 -15.89 -3.75
C GLY A 204 10.52 -15.49 -2.46
N TRP A 205 9.31 -16.02 -2.20
CA TRP A 205 8.44 -15.51 -1.14
C TRP A 205 8.98 -15.74 0.27
N ASN A 206 9.48 -16.92 0.55
CA ASN A 206 10.03 -17.29 1.84
C ASN A 206 11.55 -17.09 1.89
N LYS A 207 12.06 -16.60 3.02
CA LYS A 207 13.49 -16.33 3.19
C LYS A 207 14.35 -17.59 3.03
N ASN A 208 13.94 -18.72 3.60
CA ASN A 208 14.58 -20.04 3.49
C ASN A 208 16.14 -20.00 3.60
N GLY A 209 16.68 -19.13 4.46
CA GLY A 209 18.11 -18.95 4.63
C GLY A 209 18.83 -18.11 3.57
N ARG A 210 18.14 -17.61 2.53
CA ARG A 210 18.74 -16.81 1.44
C ARG A 210 19.15 -15.41 1.92
N SER A 211 20.36 -14.99 1.61
CA SER A 211 20.86 -13.64 1.88
C SER A 211 20.25 -12.60 0.92
N ASP A 212 19.94 -12.99 -0.32
CA ASP A 212 19.36 -12.17 -1.39
C ASP A 212 17.82 -12.10 -1.37
N TRP A 213 17.19 -12.65 -0.33
CA TRP A 213 15.73 -12.78 -0.26
C TRP A 213 14.95 -11.48 -0.54
N ARG A 214 15.46 -10.34 -0.06
CA ARG A 214 14.77 -9.06 -0.26
C ARG A 214 14.74 -8.63 -1.71
N SER A 215 15.79 -8.95 -2.48
CA SER A 215 15.88 -8.59 -3.90
C SER A 215 15.09 -9.51 -4.82
N VAL A 216 14.72 -10.71 -4.37
CA VAL A 216 13.99 -11.69 -5.18
C VAL A 216 12.53 -11.83 -4.79
N ARG A 217 12.14 -11.44 -3.58
CA ARG A 217 10.79 -11.64 -3.05
C ARG A 217 9.70 -11.08 -3.96
N PHE A 218 9.90 -9.87 -4.45
CA PHE A 218 8.97 -9.12 -5.29
C PHE A 218 9.41 -9.08 -6.76
N LEU A 219 10.28 -10.02 -7.16
CA LEU A 219 10.70 -10.18 -8.54
C LEU A 219 9.59 -10.92 -9.31
N TYR A 220 8.77 -10.18 -9.98
CA TYR A 220 7.64 -10.69 -10.75
C TYR A 220 7.20 -9.70 -11.81
N ASN A 221 6.98 -10.18 -13.03
CA ASN A 221 6.37 -9.41 -14.10
C ASN A 221 5.01 -10.05 -14.41
N TYR A 222 3.94 -9.32 -14.13
CA TYR A 222 2.59 -9.76 -14.48
C TYR A 222 2.43 -9.84 -15.99
N ASN A 223 1.94 -10.97 -16.48
CA ASN A 223 1.62 -11.13 -17.88
C ASN A 223 0.26 -10.49 -18.23
N GLU A 224 -0.05 -10.42 -19.52
CA GLU A 224 -1.27 -9.78 -20.01
C GLU A 224 -2.54 -10.47 -19.51
N GLU A 225 -2.57 -11.80 -19.46
CA GLU A 225 -3.73 -12.58 -18.99
C GLU A 225 -4.02 -12.29 -17.50
N GLU A 226 -2.98 -12.21 -16.67
CA GLU A 226 -3.11 -11.89 -15.26
C GLU A 226 -3.61 -10.44 -15.03
N LEU A 227 -3.17 -9.50 -15.85
CA LEU A 227 -3.64 -8.12 -15.79
C LEU A 227 -5.07 -7.98 -16.30
N GLN A 228 -5.48 -8.73 -17.34
CA GLN A 228 -6.87 -8.81 -17.81
C GLN A 228 -7.80 -9.43 -16.75
N GLU A 229 -7.35 -10.50 -16.09
CA GLU A 229 -8.05 -11.08 -14.94
C GLU A 229 -8.30 -10.03 -13.86
N TRP A 230 -7.27 -9.23 -13.54
CA TRP A 230 -7.40 -8.16 -12.56
C TRP A 230 -8.28 -7.00 -13.02
N ALA A 231 -8.21 -6.61 -14.29
CA ALA A 231 -9.10 -5.60 -14.83
C ALA A 231 -10.57 -6.00 -14.66
N SER A 232 -10.92 -7.25 -14.95
CA SER A 232 -12.28 -7.78 -14.76
C SER A 232 -12.70 -7.75 -13.27
N ARG A 233 -11.81 -8.15 -12.36
CA ARG A 233 -12.09 -8.12 -10.90
C ARG A 233 -12.24 -6.71 -10.36
N ILE A 234 -11.48 -5.76 -10.88
CA ILE A 234 -11.58 -4.35 -10.49
C ILE A 234 -12.95 -3.79 -10.89
N GLU A 235 -13.46 -4.14 -12.08
CA GLU A 235 -14.82 -3.77 -12.48
C GLU A 235 -15.89 -4.34 -11.53
N GLU A 236 -15.72 -5.57 -11.03
CA GLU A 236 -16.61 -6.15 -10.02
C GLU A 236 -16.53 -5.46 -8.65
N ILE A 237 -15.30 -5.11 -8.21
CA ILE A 237 -15.06 -4.39 -6.95
C ILE A 237 -15.66 -2.98 -7.03
N LYS A 238 -15.55 -2.36 -8.18
CA LYS A 238 -16.05 -1.03 -8.50
C LYS A 238 -17.55 -0.85 -8.20
N GLU A 239 -18.35 -1.89 -8.37
CA GLU A 239 -19.78 -1.85 -8.04
C GLU A 239 -20.05 -1.76 -6.52
N ARG A 240 -19.04 -2.02 -5.68
CA ARG A 240 -19.17 -2.14 -4.22
C ARG A 240 -18.43 -1.05 -3.43
N THR A 241 -17.63 -0.22 -4.09
CA THR A 241 -16.83 0.82 -3.42
C THR A 241 -16.61 2.03 -4.32
N PRO A 242 -16.81 3.26 -3.82
CA PRO A 242 -16.61 4.49 -4.62
C PRO A 242 -15.16 4.77 -4.99
N GLU A 243 -14.18 4.36 -4.19
CA GLU A 243 -12.76 4.63 -4.39
C GLU A 243 -11.94 3.34 -4.29
N ILE A 244 -11.13 3.07 -5.30
CA ILE A 244 -10.20 1.94 -5.35
C ILE A 244 -8.78 2.48 -5.52
N THR A 245 -7.88 2.08 -4.65
CA THR A 245 -6.45 2.37 -4.79
C THR A 245 -5.70 1.08 -5.10
N LEU A 246 -4.92 1.08 -6.18
CA LEU A 246 -4.16 -0.07 -6.68
C LEU A 246 -2.67 0.23 -6.56
N LEU A 247 -1.92 -0.55 -5.79
CA LEU A 247 -0.49 -0.33 -5.54
C LEU A 247 0.34 -1.52 -6.00
N PHE A 248 1.22 -1.29 -6.96
CA PHE A 248 2.16 -2.28 -7.43
C PHE A 248 3.43 -2.30 -6.58
N ASN A 249 3.73 -3.46 -6.00
CA ASN A 249 4.88 -3.72 -5.13
C ASN A 249 5.84 -4.77 -5.72
N ASN A 250 5.63 -5.21 -6.96
CA ASN A 250 6.50 -6.13 -7.68
C ASN A 250 7.72 -5.40 -8.29
N ASN A 251 8.46 -4.67 -7.45
CA ASN A 251 9.49 -3.73 -7.88
C ASN A 251 10.93 -4.26 -7.85
N SER A 252 11.17 -5.50 -7.42
CA SER A 252 12.54 -6.06 -7.36
C SER A 252 13.24 -6.13 -8.73
N GLY A 253 12.49 -6.31 -9.82
CA GLY A 253 12.99 -6.28 -11.20
C GLY A 253 12.73 -4.95 -11.94
N GLY A 254 12.04 -4.00 -11.31
CA GLY A 254 11.63 -2.75 -11.96
C GLY A 254 10.34 -2.86 -12.78
N ASP A 255 9.63 -4.00 -12.72
CA ASP A 255 8.44 -4.28 -13.54
C ASP A 255 7.16 -3.57 -13.06
N ALA A 256 7.12 -3.12 -11.80
CA ALA A 256 5.94 -2.53 -11.19
C ALA A 256 5.36 -1.35 -12.00
N ALA A 257 6.20 -0.43 -12.47
CA ALA A 257 5.76 0.72 -13.24
C ALA A 257 5.19 0.33 -14.61
N HIS A 258 5.77 -0.68 -15.26
CA HIS A 258 5.29 -1.20 -16.52
C HIS A 258 3.91 -1.86 -16.35
N ASN A 259 3.79 -2.77 -15.40
CA ASN A 259 2.52 -3.46 -15.10
C ASN A 259 1.41 -2.49 -14.66
N ALA A 260 1.75 -1.46 -13.88
CA ALA A 260 0.79 -0.43 -13.49
C ALA A 260 0.24 0.34 -14.70
N LYS A 261 1.09 0.71 -15.66
CA LYS A 261 0.67 1.37 -16.90
C LYS A 261 -0.16 0.45 -17.81
N GLN A 262 0.20 -0.84 -17.91
CA GLN A 262 -0.60 -1.82 -18.65
C GLN A 262 -2.00 -1.96 -18.05
N LEU A 263 -2.11 -2.11 -16.72
CA LEU A 263 -3.41 -2.18 -16.06
C LEU A 263 -4.21 -0.89 -16.22
N GLN A 264 -3.56 0.28 -16.17
CA GLN A 264 -4.19 1.57 -16.46
C GLN A 264 -4.82 1.62 -17.86
N GLN A 265 -4.11 1.09 -18.86
CA GLN A 265 -4.60 1.00 -20.24
C GLN A 265 -5.80 0.04 -20.36
N LEU A 266 -5.72 -1.16 -19.75
CA LEU A 266 -6.81 -2.14 -19.74
C LEU A 266 -8.09 -1.60 -19.11
N LEU A 267 -7.96 -0.76 -18.08
CA LEU A 267 -9.08 -0.11 -17.41
C LEU A 267 -9.54 1.20 -18.09
N ASN A 268 -8.90 1.62 -19.20
CA ASN A 268 -9.17 2.87 -19.91
C ASN A 268 -9.14 4.10 -19.00
N ILE A 269 -8.18 4.16 -18.04
CA ILE A 269 -8.08 5.25 -17.09
C ILE A 269 -7.13 6.33 -17.61
N THR A 270 -7.58 7.58 -17.59
CA THR A 270 -6.74 8.76 -17.85
C THR A 270 -6.79 9.67 -16.63
N TYR A 271 -5.64 10.18 -16.22
CA TYR A 271 -5.50 11.14 -15.13
C TYR A 271 -5.18 12.52 -15.72
N GLU A 272 -5.99 13.53 -15.41
CA GLU A 272 -5.85 14.89 -15.96
C GLU A 272 -4.98 15.79 -15.05
N ASP A 273 -5.05 15.59 -13.73
CA ASP A 273 -4.42 16.45 -12.73
C ASP A 273 -3.05 15.93 -12.24
N LEU A 274 -2.22 15.44 -13.16
CA LEU A 274 -0.85 15.03 -12.86
C LEU A 274 0.12 16.22 -13.03
N ASN A 275 1.33 16.09 -12.47
CA ASN A 275 2.40 17.04 -12.77
C ASN A 275 2.71 17.05 -14.28
N PRO A 276 3.07 18.21 -14.85
CA PRO A 276 3.47 18.27 -16.27
C PRO A 276 4.73 17.41 -16.47
N ARG A 277 4.72 16.62 -17.56
CA ARG A 277 5.89 15.86 -17.97
C ARG A 277 6.89 16.80 -18.62
N GLN A 278 8.15 16.71 -18.21
CA GLN A 278 9.24 17.31 -18.97
C GLN A 278 9.40 16.48 -20.25
N MET A 279 8.95 17.04 -21.39
CA MET A 279 9.19 16.40 -22.68
C MET A 279 10.66 16.63 -23.04
N ASP A 280 11.39 15.54 -23.24
CA ASP A 280 12.73 15.62 -23.85
C ASP A 280 12.56 16.14 -25.29
N LEU A 281 13.03 17.36 -25.53
CA LEU A 281 12.97 18.01 -26.86
C LEU A 281 13.76 17.26 -27.95
N PHE A 282 14.41 16.17 -27.62
CA PHE A 282 15.33 15.42 -28.49
C PHE A 282 14.93 13.95 -28.72
N GLN A 283 13.73 13.53 -28.34
CA GLN A 283 13.20 12.23 -28.77
C GLN A 283 12.43 12.39 -30.08
N PHE A 284 13.17 12.46 -31.17
CA PHE A 284 12.69 12.29 -32.56
C PHE A 284 13.21 10.99 -33.11
#